data_5093ae271122e105152e6953373b4afe
#
_entry.id   5093ae271122e105152e6953373b4afe
#
_cell.length_a   1.000
_cell.length_b   1.000
_cell.length_c   1.000
_cell.angle_alpha   90.00
_cell.angle_beta   90.00
_cell.angle_gamma   90.00
#
_symmetry.space_group_name_H-M   'P 1'
#
loop_
_entity.id
_entity.type
_entity.pdbx_description
1 polymer ?
#
loop_
_entity_poly.entity_id
_entity_poly.type
_entity_poly.pdbx_seq_one_letter_code
_entity_poly.pdbx_strand_id
1 'polypeptide(L)'
;TPRAQQCSWGWLLKQHLDGLAASAEGLMCPEFTVSDEDGNQVTMSSLKGDILVLDFWASWCGPCRQEMKSLREQYKEFKDKGVRFVSISLDASSDKWKKACEEENIPWLSTLADGGWDDSEVRKLFGIQSIPHIVLVGKDGKIVGKNVRRNLLRDKIIELLNK
;
A
#
# COMPACT_ATOMS: atom_id res chain seq x y z
N THR A 1 11.86 -33.24 6.72
CA THR A 1 11.72 -33.63 8.13
C THR A 1 10.75 -32.73 8.86
N PRO A 2 10.02 -33.21 9.86
CA PRO A 2 9.10 -32.36 10.63
C PRO A 2 9.76 -31.12 11.25
N ARG A 3 11.03 -31.19 11.61
CA ARG A 3 11.81 -30.04 12.11
C ARG A 3 12.04 -28.99 11.05
N ALA A 4 12.36 -29.37 9.82
CA ALA A 4 12.55 -28.41 8.74
C ALA A 4 11.24 -27.71 8.37
N GLN A 5 10.13 -28.41 8.36
CA GLN A 5 8.80 -27.85 8.14
C GLN A 5 8.39 -26.92 9.29
N GLN A 6 8.64 -27.30 10.54
CA GLN A 6 8.38 -26.44 11.71
C GLN A 6 9.23 -25.16 11.71
N CYS A 7 10.51 -25.25 11.33
CA CYS A 7 11.37 -24.09 11.19
C CYS A 7 10.87 -23.16 10.07
N SER A 8 10.42 -23.69 8.96
CA SER A 8 9.86 -22.92 7.84
C SER A 8 8.60 -22.14 8.24
N TRP A 9 7.66 -22.80 8.89
CA TRP A 9 6.44 -22.18 9.39
C TRP A 9 6.72 -21.14 10.47
N GLY A 10 7.62 -21.44 11.40
CA GLY A 10 8.03 -20.51 12.45
C GLY A 10 8.68 -19.26 11.89
N TRP A 11 9.50 -19.40 10.85
CA TRP A 11 10.13 -18.28 10.16
C TRP A 11 9.11 -17.39 9.43
N LEU A 12 8.16 -17.99 8.71
CA LEU A 12 7.09 -17.26 8.03
C LEU A 12 6.19 -16.52 9.02
N LEU A 13 5.83 -17.17 10.11
CA LEU A 13 5.04 -16.55 11.17
C LEU A 13 5.79 -15.38 11.79
N LYS A 14 7.08 -15.56 12.08
CA LYS A 14 7.92 -14.49 12.62
C LYS A 14 7.99 -13.29 11.67
N GLN A 15 8.22 -13.51 10.37
CA GLN A 15 8.23 -12.44 9.39
C GLN A 15 6.91 -11.66 9.37
N HIS A 16 5.80 -12.39 9.41
CA HIS A 16 4.48 -11.76 9.42
C HIS A 16 4.27 -10.91 10.69
N LEU A 17 4.61 -11.45 11.84
CA LEU A 17 4.50 -10.74 13.12
C LEU A 17 5.44 -9.53 13.17
N ASP A 18 6.67 -9.66 12.67
CA ASP A 18 7.62 -8.55 12.59
C ASP A 18 7.09 -7.44 11.68
N GLY A 19 6.49 -7.79 10.53
CA GLY A 19 5.87 -6.83 9.61
C GLY A 19 4.68 -6.11 10.24
N LEU A 20 3.81 -6.84 10.94
CA LEU A 20 2.69 -6.24 11.67
C LEU A 20 3.18 -5.29 12.77
N ALA A 21 4.20 -5.69 13.52
CA ALA A 21 4.76 -4.86 14.59
C ALA A 21 5.46 -3.61 14.05
N ALA A 22 6.24 -3.73 12.96
CA ALA A 22 6.98 -2.63 12.35
C ALA A 22 6.07 -1.59 11.67
N SER A 23 4.87 -2.00 11.25
CA SER A 23 3.91 -1.15 10.56
C SER A 23 2.62 -0.92 11.37
N ALA A 24 2.69 -1.03 12.69
CA ALA A 24 1.53 -0.80 13.55
C ALA A 24 1.08 0.66 13.55
N GLU A 25 -0.21 0.87 13.81
CA GLU A 25 -0.76 2.21 14.01
C GLU A 25 -0.04 2.95 15.13
N GLY A 26 0.22 4.23 14.92
CA GLY A 26 0.95 5.08 15.86
C GLY A 26 2.47 5.09 15.66
N LEU A 27 3.02 4.15 14.88
CA LEU A 27 4.43 4.11 14.55
C LEU A 27 4.73 4.85 13.25
N MET A 28 5.98 5.28 13.09
CA MET A 28 6.43 5.83 11.82
C MET A 28 6.30 4.79 10.71
N CYS A 29 5.76 5.21 9.57
CA CYS A 29 5.68 4.35 8.40
C CYS A 29 7.09 3.86 8.02
N PRO A 30 7.29 2.55 7.84
CA PRO A 30 8.59 2.03 7.46
C PRO A 30 9.08 2.59 6.14
N GLU A 31 10.39 2.79 6.00
CA GLU A 31 11.00 3.19 4.74
C GLU A 31 10.90 2.05 3.72
N PHE A 32 10.54 2.37 2.50
CA PHE A 32 10.48 1.43 1.38
C PHE A 32 10.83 2.13 0.08
N THR A 33 11.18 1.34 -0.92
CA THR A 33 11.44 1.82 -2.29
C THR A 33 10.62 1.01 -3.29
N VAL A 34 9.94 1.72 -4.18
CA VAL A 34 9.15 1.15 -5.28
C VAL A 34 9.52 1.89 -6.57
N SER A 35 9.06 1.39 -7.72
CA SER A 35 9.35 2.02 -9.02
C SER A 35 8.07 2.55 -9.66
N ASP A 36 8.14 3.74 -10.24
CA ASP A 36 7.03 4.27 -11.03
C ASP A 36 6.98 3.67 -12.45
N GLU A 37 6.03 4.10 -13.27
CA GLU A 37 5.84 3.58 -14.63
C GLU A 37 7.03 3.87 -15.58
N ASP A 38 7.80 4.90 -15.27
CA ASP A 38 8.99 5.30 -16.04
C ASP A 38 10.27 4.65 -15.49
N GLY A 39 10.17 3.82 -14.45
CA GLY A 39 11.30 3.16 -13.83
C GLY A 39 12.03 3.99 -12.79
N ASN A 40 11.54 5.18 -12.46
CA ASN A 40 12.11 6.00 -11.39
C ASN A 40 11.80 5.41 -10.02
N GLN A 41 12.78 5.48 -9.12
CA GLN A 41 12.58 5.03 -7.76
C GLN A 41 11.78 6.05 -6.95
N VAL A 42 10.80 5.56 -6.20
CA VAL A 42 9.98 6.32 -5.27
C VAL A 42 10.19 5.75 -3.87
N THR A 43 10.62 6.58 -2.94
CA THR A 43 10.86 6.17 -1.56
C THR A 43 9.79 6.74 -0.64
N MET A 44 9.52 6.08 0.49
CA MET A 44 8.59 6.60 1.49
C MET A 44 9.02 8.00 1.97
N SER A 45 10.32 8.20 2.19
CA SER A 45 10.85 9.50 2.62
C SER A 45 10.59 10.62 1.62
N SER A 46 10.52 10.32 0.32
CA SER A 46 10.18 11.31 -0.72
C SER A 46 8.71 11.71 -0.72
N LEU A 47 7.84 10.94 -0.06
CA LEU A 47 6.41 11.16 0.00
C LEU A 47 5.94 11.86 1.28
N LYS A 48 6.84 12.03 2.25
CA LYS A 48 6.50 12.66 3.54
C LYS A 48 6.04 14.11 3.39
N GLY A 49 5.17 14.53 4.30
CA GLY A 49 4.66 15.90 4.38
C GLY A 49 3.18 16.02 4.03
N ASP A 50 2.67 15.13 3.21
CA ASP A 50 1.25 15.02 2.90
C ASP A 50 0.61 13.87 3.69
N ILE A 51 -0.72 13.88 3.79
CA ILE A 51 -1.46 12.67 4.18
C ILE A 51 -1.33 11.69 3.03
N LEU A 52 -0.93 10.45 3.29
CA LEU A 52 -0.71 9.43 2.27
C LEU A 52 -1.75 8.33 2.36
N VAL A 53 -2.35 8.02 1.22
CA VAL A 53 -3.18 6.82 1.04
C VAL A 53 -2.37 5.84 0.21
N LEU A 54 -1.87 4.79 0.86
CA LEU A 54 -1.09 3.73 0.23
C LEU A 54 -2.01 2.57 -0.10
N ASP A 55 -2.29 2.36 -1.36
CA ASP A 55 -3.16 1.30 -1.85
C ASP A 55 -2.35 0.13 -2.39
N PHE A 56 -2.35 -0.98 -1.68
CA PHE A 56 -1.69 -2.22 -2.12
C PHE A 56 -2.68 -3.06 -2.93
N TRP A 57 -2.31 -3.37 -4.15
CA TRP A 57 -3.17 -4.05 -5.11
C TRP A 57 -2.38 -4.93 -6.08
N ALA A 58 -3.06 -5.58 -7.01
CA ALA A 58 -2.45 -6.26 -8.14
C ALA A 58 -3.43 -6.34 -9.31
N SER A 59 -2.93 -6.47 -10.51
CA SER A 59 -3.74 -6.55 -11.74
C SER A 59 -4.72 -7.73 -11.74
N TRP A 60 -4.33 -8.83 -11.10
CA TRP A 60 -5.11 -10.07 -11.00
C TRP A 60 -6.12 -10.06 -9.86
N CYS A 61 -6.17 -9.01 -9.08
CA CYS A 61 -7.06 -8.89 -7.91
C CYS A 61 -8.36 -8.19 -8.27
N GLY A 62 -9.43 -8.95 -8.50
CA GLY A 62 -10.76 -8.42 -8.80
C GLY A 62 -11.28 -7.44 -7.75
N PRO A 63 -11.30 -7.80 -6.46
CA PRO A 63 -11.73 -6.89 -5.39
C PRO A 63 -10.91 -5.60 -5.31
N CYS A 64 -9.61 -5.64 -5.64
CA CYS A 64 -8.76 -4.45 -5.71
C CYS A 64 -9.24 -3.49 -6.80
N ARG A 65 -9.57 -4.02 -7.97
CA ARG A 65 -10.11 -3.22 -9.09
C ARG A 65 -11.45 -2.59 -8.76
N GLN A 66 -12.30 -3.29 -8.02
CA GLN A 66 -13.57 -2.73 -7.52
C GLN A 66 -13.32 -1.58 -6.53
N GLU A 67 -12.32 -1.72 -5.66
CA GLU A 67 -11.94 -0.68 -4.70
C GLU A 67 -11.42 0.59 -5.39
N MET A 68 -10.78 0.46 -6.56
CA MET A 68 -10.32 1.61 -7.34
C MET A 68 -11.42 2.62 -7.65
N LYS A 69 -12.65 2.16 -7.80
CA LYS A 69 -13.78 3.05 -8.05
C LYS A 69 -14.00 4.01 -6.88
N SER A 70 -14.02 3.49 -5.66
CA SER A 70 -14.13 4.29 -4.44
C SER A 70 -12.92 5.22 -4.27
N LEU A 71 -11.72 4.73 -4.55
CA LEU A 71 -10.50 5.53 -4.46
C LEU A 71 -10.50 6.69 -5.45
N ARG A 72 -10.99 6.51 -6.68
CA ARG A 72 -11.09 7.60 -7.65
C ARG A 72 -12.02 8.71 -7.18
N GLU A 73 -13.14 8.36 -6.55
CA GLU A 73 -14.07 9.35 -5.98
C GLU A 73 -13.42 10.13 -4.85
N GLN A 74 -12.74 9.44 -3.95
CA GLN A 74 -12.03 10.08 -2.83
C GLN A 74 -10.83 10.92 -3.31
N TYR A 75 -10.13 10.47 -4.32
CA TYR A 75 -9.06 11.23 -4.94
C TYR A 75 -9.57 12.58 -5.46
N LYS A 76 -10.69 12.60 -6.17
CA LYS A 76 -11.30 13.85 -6.65
C LYS A 76 -11.63 14.79 -5.50
N GLU A 77 -12.10 14.27 -4.39
CA GLU A 77 -12.46 15.05 -3.21
C GLU A 77 -11.24 15.66 -2.51
N PHE A 78 -10.14 14.90 -2.40
CA PHE A 78 -9.03 15.25 -1.52
C PHE A 78 -7.73 15.67 -2.21
N LYS A 79 -7.58 15.50 -3.51
CA LYS A 79 -6.31 15.74 -4.23
C LYS A 79 -5.72 17.13 -4.03
N ASP A 80 -6.56 18.14 -3.85
CA ASP A 80 -6.14 19.52 -3.66
C ASP A 80 -6.12 19.95 -2.18
N LYS A 81 -6.25 19.00 -1.27
CA LYS A 81 -6.32 19.24 0.19
C LYS A 81 -5.12 18.69 0.95
N GLY A 82 -4.00 18.44 0.27
CA GLY A 82 -2.80 17.90 0.91
C GLY A 82 -2.88 16.39 1.19
N VAL A 83 -3.66 15.66 0.41
CA VAL A 83 -3.76 14.20 0.45
C VAL A 83 -3.19 13.62 -0.84
N ARG A 84 -2.22 12.74 -0.72
CA ARG A 84 -1.57 12.08 -1.85
C ARG A 84 -1.96 10.61 -1.88
N PHE A 85 -2.38 10.15 -3.04
CA PHE A 85 -2.72 8.75 -3.29
C PHE A 85 -1.57 8.08 -4.02
N VAL A 86 -1.18 6.91 -3.57
CA VAL A 86 -0.13 6.09 -4.19
C VAL A 86 -0.60 4.65 -4.23
N SER A 87 -0.71 4.09 -5.42
CA SER A 87 -0.97 2.66 -5.58
C SER A 87 0.35 1.91 -5.69
N ILE A 88 0.49 0.84 -4.94
CA ILE A 88 1.67 -0.03 -4.92
C ILE A 88 1.23 -1.42 -5.37
N SER A 89 1.62 -1.79 -6.58
CA SER A 89 1.29 -3.10 -7.14
C SER A 89 2.23 -4.17 -6.63
N LEU A 90 1.64 -5.33 -6.34
CA LEU A 90 2.35 -6.55 -5.99
C LEU A 90 2.37 -7.55 -7.16
N ASP A 91 2.25 -7.04 -8.39
CA ASP A 91 2.38 -7.84 -9.61
C ASP A 91 3.82 -8.33 -9.80
N ALA A 92 3.97 -9.55 -10.28
CA ALA A 92 5.26 -10.06 -10.71
C ALA A 92 5.62 -9.56 -12.13
N SER A 93 4.62 -9.19 -12.94
CA SER A 93 4.78 -8.73 -14.32
C SER A 93 4.56 -7.23 -14.43
N SER A 94 5.59 -6.50 -14.82
CA SER A 94 5.50 -5.07 -15.10
C SER A 94 4.50 -4.75 -16.22
N ASP A 95 4.46 -5.57 -17.26
CA ASP A 95 3.55 -5.37 -18.40
C ASP A 95 2.08 -5.51 -18.00
N LYS A 96 1.78 -6.52 -17.18
CA LYS A 96 0.41 -6.74 -16.67
C LYS A 96 -0.01 -5.59 -15.74
N TRP A 97 0.89 -5.12 -14.92
CA TRP A 97 0.66 -3.96 -14.06
C TRP A 97 0.36 -2.71 -14.88
N LYS A 98 1.20 -2.36 -15.84
CA LYS A 98 1.02 -1.18 -16.71
C LYS A 98 -0.31 -1.22 -17.45
N LYS A 99 -0.64 -2.38 -18.02
CA LYS A 99 -1.92 -2.58 -18.71
C LYS A 99 -3.11 -2.34 -17.77
N ALA A 100 -3.04 -2.88 -16.56
CA ALA A 100 -4.10 -2.69 -15.57
C ALA A 100 -4.23 -1.23 -15.13
N CYS A 101 -3.12 -0.50 -14.99
CA CYS A 101 -3.15 0.94 -14.69
C CYS A 101 -3.89 1.73 -15.77
N GLU A 102 -3.67 1.40 -17.05
CA GLU A 102 -4.40 2.01 -18.17
C GLU A 102 -5.87 1.66 -18.13
N GLU A 103 -6.21 0.38 -17.94
CA GLU A 103 -7.60 -0.10 -17.87
C GLU A 103 -8.39 0.57 -16.73
N GLU A 104 -7.75 0.76 -15.58
CA GLU A 104 -8.37 1.39 -14.41
C GLU A 104 -8.34 2.92 -14.45
N ASN A 105 -7.67 3.53 -15.41
CA ASN A 105 -7.52 4.99 -15.50
C ASN A 105 -7.09 5.61 -14.16
N ILE A 106 -6.00 5.12 -13.59
CA ILE A 106 -5.49 5.59 -12.30
C ILE A 106 -4.90 6.99 -12.47
N PRO A 107 -5.48 8.05 -11.85
CA PRO A 107 -5.03 9.43 -12.04
C PRO A 107 -3.93 9.86 -11.07
N TRP A 108 -3.56 9.01 -10.12
CA TRP A 108 -2.51 9.28 -9.14
C TRP A 108 -1.26 8.44 -9.41
N LEU A 109 -0.25 8.60 -8.56
CA LEU A 109 1.02 7.89 -8.68
C LEU A 109 0.83 6.38 -8.57
N SER A 110 1.18 5.65 -9.62
CA SER A 110 1.18 4.20 -9.67
C SER A 110 2.59 3.66 -9.60
N THR A 111 2.82 2.72 -8.72
CA THR A 111 4.14 2.12 -8.49
C THR A 111 4.08 0.61 -8.45
N LEU A 112 5.23 -0.02 -8.67
CA LEU A 112 5.42 -1.46 -8.62
C LEU A 112 6.45 -1.79 -7.56
N ALA A 113 6.09 -2.69 -6.63
CA ALA A 113 7.03 -3.27 -5.68
C ALA A 113 7.75 -4.46 -6.33
N ASP A 114 9.05 -4.56 -6.09
CA ASP A 114 9.83 -5.70 -6.58
C ASP A 114 9.43 -7.00 -5.89
N GLY A 115 9.57 -8.12 -6.59
CA GLY A 115 9.40 -9.45 -6.04
C GLY A 115 8.01 -10.06 -6.17
N GLY A 116 7.04 -9.32 -6.66
CA GLY A 116 5.66 -9.80 -6.78
C GLY A 116 5.03 -10.14 -5.44
N TRP A 117 3.93 -10.90 -5.47
CA TRP A 117 3.21 -11.28 -4.25
C TRP A 117 4.08 -12.10 -3.27
N ASP A 118 4.85 -13.05 -3.78
CA ASP A 118 5.57 -14.00 -2.93
C ASP A 118 6.84 -13.44 -2.30
N ASP A 119 7.60 -12.64 -3.04
CA ASP A 119 8.95 -12.22 -2.65
C ASP A 119 9.08 -10.72 -2.33
N SER A 120 8.00 -9.96 -2.38
CA SER A 120 8.06 -8.51 -2.12
C SER A 120 8.46 -8.20 -0.68
N GLU A 121 9.58 -7.49 -0.52
CA GLU A 121 10.00 -6.97 0.78
C GLU A 121 9.00 -5.93 1.31
N VAL A 122 8.41 -5.12 0.44
CA VAL A 122 7.41 -4.12 0.85
C VAL A 122 6.18 -4.80 1.45
N ARG A 123 5.70 -5.87 0.81
CA ARG A 123 4.57 -6.64 1.35
C ARG A 123 4.88 -7.20 2.73
N LYS A 124 6.07 -7.78 2.90
CA LYS A 124 6.53 -8.35 4.18
C LYS A 124 6.66 -7.26 5.25
N LEU A 125 7.20 -6.12 4.88
CA LEU A 125 7.41 -4.96 5.75
C LEU A 125 6.11 -4.47 6.39
N PHE A 126 5.01 -4.51 5.65
CA PHE A 126 3.68 -4.13 6.13
C PHE A 126 2.86 -5.29 6.70
N GLY A 127 3.37 -6.51 6.66
CA GLY A 127 2.66 -7.69 7.14
C GLY A 127 1.37 -7.98 6.38
N ILE A 128 1.34 -7.69 5.08
CA ILE A 128 0.14 -7.84 4.24
C ILE A 128 -0.12 -9.30 3.91
N GLN A 129 -1.29 -9.81 4.29
CA GLN A 129 -1.72 -11.18 4.03
C GLN A 129 -2.74 -11.29 2.90
N SER A 130 -3.46 -10.20 2.63
CA SER A 130 -4.49 -10.16 1.58
C SER A 130 -4.60 -8.74 1.02
N ILE A 131 -5.07 -8.64 -0.21
CA ILE A 131 -5.37 -7.39 -0.89
C ILE A 131 -6.83 -7.38 -1.36
N PRO A 132 -7.51 -6.23 -1.48
CA PRO A 132 -6.98 -4.88 -1.29
C PRO A 132 -6.59 -4.60 0.16
N HIS A 133 -5.53 -3.83 0.35
CA HIS A 133 -5.07 -3.40 1.67
C HIS A 133 -4.62 -1.94 1.58
N ILE A 134 -5.24 -1.06 2.34
CA ILE A 134 -4.96 0.37 2.30
C ILE A 134 -4.39 0.81 3.64
N VAL A 135 -3.26 1.51 3.58
CA VAL A 135 -2.60 2.10 4.74
C VAL A 135 -2.72 3.61 4.65
N LEU A 136 -3.17 4.23 5.72
CA LEU A 136 -3.27 5.68 5.82
C LEU A 136 -2.15 6.21 6.71
N VAL A 137 -1.40 7.18 6.18
CA VAL A 137 -0.25 7.79 6.86
C VAL A 137 -0.53 9.28 7.04
N GLY A 138 -0.31 9.78 8.24
CA GLY A 138 -0.48 11.20 8.55
C GLY A 138 0.68 12.07 8.05
N LYS A 139 0.52 13.38 8.15
CA LYS A 139 1.54 14.37 7.73
C LYS A 139 2.87 14.20 8.47
N ASP A 140 2.83 13.72 9.69
CA ASP A 140 4.01 13.43 10.52
C ASP A 140 4.73 12.13 10.14
N GLY A 141 4.20 11.39 9.17
CA GLY A 141 4.74 10.11 8.72
C GLY A 141 4.31 8.92 9.55
N LYS A 142 3.44 9.08 10.53
CA LYS A 142 2.93 7.98 11.35
C LYS A 142 1.74 7.31 10.69
N ILE A 143 1.67 5.99 10.82
CA ILE A 143 0.52 5.20 10.37
C ILE A 143 -0.67 5.50 11.28
N VAL A 144 -1.77 5.92 10.69
CA VAL A 144 -3.02 6.23 11.41
C VAL A 144 -4.16 5.26 11.12
N GLY A 145 -3.99 4.40 10.14
CA GLY A 145 -4.95 3.35 9.82
C GLY A 145 -4.35 2.28 8.92
N LYS A 146 -4.76 1.03 9.15
CA LYS A 146 -4.40 -0.12 8.32
C LYS A 146 -5.65 -0.84 7.88
N ASN A 147 -5.65 -1.30 6.63
CA ASN A 147 -6.79 -1.99 6.02
C ASN A 147 -8.08 -1.17 6.12
N VAL A 148 -7.98 0.13 5.95
CA VAL A 148 -9.09 1.09 5.98
C VAL A 148 -9.58 1.36 4.57
N ARG A 149 -10.88 1.21 4.32
CA ARG A 149 -11.46 1.31 2.98
C ARG A 149 -12.76 2.11 2.99
N ARG A 150 -13.12 2.67 1.81
CA ARG A 150 -14.40 3.32 1.56
C ARG A 150 -14.72 4.41 2.57
N ASN A 151 -15.89 4.34 3.21
CA ASN A 151 -16.34 5.37 4.15
C ASN A 151 -15.42 5.52 5.35
N LEU A 152 -14.85 4.41 5.86
CA LEU A 152 -13.92 4.46 6.99
C LEU A 152 -12.64 5.21 6.60
N LEU A 153 -12.13 4.99 5.40
CA LEU A 153 -10.97 5.73 4.88
C LEU A 153 -11.29 7.21 4.76
N ARG A 154 -12.42 7.54 4.14
CA ARG A 154 -12.88 8.91 3.97
C ARG A 154 -13.02 9.63 5.31
N ASP A 155 -13.67 9.02 6.27
CA ASP A 155 -13.88 9.60 7.60
C ASP A 155 -12.56 9.86 8.32
N LYS A 156 -11.61 8.94 8.23
CA LYS A 156 -10.27 9.12 8.81
C LYS A 156 -9.47 10.23 8.13
N ILE A 157 -9.57 10.36 6.82
CA ILE A 157 -8.94 11.48 6.10
C ILE A 157 -9.51 12.81 6.57
N ILE A 158 -10.83 12.92 6.67
CA ILE A 158 -11.51 14.13 7.14
C ILE A 158 -11.06 14.47 8.58
N GLU A 159 -10.97 13.47 9.45
CA GLU A 159 -10.47 13.64 10.82
C GLU A 159 -9.05 14.21 10.84
N LEU A 160 -8.16 13.69 9.99
CA LEU A 160 -6.78 14.19 9.88
C LEU A 160 -6.71 15.62 9.34
N LEU A 161 -7.59 15.96 8.40
CA LEU A 161 -7.64 17.32 7.82
C LEU A 161 -8.15 18.35 8.81
N ASN A 162 -8.92 17.96 9.82
CA ASN A 162 -9.51 18.83 10.83
C ASN A 162 -8.64 19.02 12.09
N LYS A 163 -7.45 18.42 12.10
CA LYS A 163 -6.50 18.57 13.22
C LYS A 163 -5.64 19.81 13.09
#